data_ea73378d88d77696be5bee0e479049a8
#
_entry.id   ea73378d88d77696be5bee0e479049a8
#
_cell.length_a   1.000
_cell.length_b   1.000
_cell.length_c   1.000
_cell.angle_alpha   90.00
_cell.angle_beta   90.00
_cell.angle_gamma   90.00
#
_symmetry.space_group_name_H-M   'P 1'
#
loop_
_entity.id
_entity.type
_entity.pdbx_description
1 polymer ?
#
loop_
_entity_poly.entity_id
_entity_poly.type
_entity_poly.pdbx_seq_one_letter_code
_entity_poly.pdbx_strand_id
1 'polypeptide(L)'
;EHIHHIGDIQGCYTPLREYFEQHPYVEHDYYIFTGDLLDRGTENAEVLQYVCDNFVGRPNVAFIEGNHDGYIWQWLTPQPIRAREFNGRTRAQLERANIDKRVVSRLMNSMQDFLYYTWNDKQVFVSHAGMSNLPESPLLLASQQYIRGVGRYEQVGAIDDAFVAHAPDNVYQVHGHRNAQNYPAQYNQRCFNLEGKVEFGGTLRVAQLAEEGWSVVEVSNQSAEGILHPENAPLIHGLRANKLIGERSLPGNISSFHFKPKVFYDKKWTAQTVRARGLFMNTLTNEIVIRAYDKFFNIGERRETEFAALKDQLVFPVRAWVKENGYLGLVGYDATLGDLVFASKTTTESEFAEWFRHLFLQSYGKHVDVIRQYLAEHNVCLVCEVILPTEDPHIIEYVQDRIVLLDIVYRQAKFA
;
A
#
# COMPACT_ATOMS: atom_id res chain seq x y z
N GLU A 1 -13.70 -34.99 -5.75
CA GLU A 1 -14.15 -33.58 -5.80
C GLU A 1 -13.39 -32.77 -4.75
N HIS A 2 -12.89 -31.62 -5.15
CA HIS A 2 -12.21 -30.68 -4.26
C HIS A 2 -12.92 -29.33 -4.29
N ILE A 3 -12.88 -28.61 -3.18
CA ILE A 3 -13.34 -27.23 -3.10
C ILE A 3 -12.12 -26.35 -2.83
N HIS A 4 -11.76 -25.52 -3.80
CA HIS A 4 -10.62 -24.63 -3.74
C HIS A 4 -11.08 -23.22 -3.32
N HIS A 5 -10.57 -22.71 -2.19
CA HIS A 5 -10.80 -21.35 -1.75
C HIS A 5 -9.54 -20.55 -2.05
N ILE A 6 -9.62 -19.67 -3.03
CA ILE A 6 -8.50 -18.87 -3.50
C ILE A 6 -8.53 -17.55 -2.73
N GLY A 7 -7.46 -17.26 -1.98
CA GLY A 7 -7.31 -16.05 -1.18
C GLY A 7 -7.08 -14.79 -2.00
N ASP A 8 -6.75 -13.71 -1.30
CA ASP A 8 -6.48 -12.39 -1.87
C ASP A 8 -5.38 -12.47 -2.92
N ILE A 9 -5.70 -12.09 -4.16
CA ILE A 9 -4.78 -12.14 -5.32
C ILE A 9 -4.05 -10.81 -5.49
N GLN A 10 -4.73 -9.69 -5.19
CA GLN A 10 -4.18 -8.35 -5.17
C GLN A 10 -3.33 -8.02 -6.41
N GLY A 11 -3.82 -8.39 -7.61
CA GLY A 11 -3.13 -8.10 -8.88
C GLY A 11 -1.79 -8.84 -9.06
N CYS A 12 -1.63 -10.02 -8.46
CA CYS A 12 -0.44 -10.88 -8.59
C CYS A 12 -0.77 -12.11 -9.45
N TYR A 13 -0.58 -11.99 -10.75
CA TYR A 13 -0.92 -13.06 -11.72
C TYR A 13 0.04 -14.24 -11.64
N THR A 14 1.33 -13.98 -11.46
CA THR A 14 2.36 -15.04 -11.45
C THR A 14 2.04 -16.16 -10.46
N PRO A 15 1.79 -15.93 -9.15
CA PRO A 15 1.43 -16.99 -8.22
C PRO A 15 0.06 -17.62 -8.50
N LEU A 16 -0.90 -16.86 -9.04
CA LEU A 16 -2.19 -17.41 -9.44
C LEU A 16 -2.04 -18.41 -10.59
N ARG A 17 -1.27 -18.06 -11.62
CA ARG A 17 -0.95 -18.92 -12.75
C ARG A 17 -0.21 -20.18 -12.28
N GLU A 18 0.82 -20.02 -11.45
CA GLU A 18 1.60 -21.13 -10.91
C GLU A 18 0.72 -22.12 -10.13
N TYR A 19 -0.23 -21.59 -9.34
CA TYR A 19 -1.20 -22.45 -8.67
C TYR A 19 -2.00 -23.31 -9.65
N PHE A 20 -2.56 -22.72 -10.71
CA PHE A 20 -3.36 -23.46 -11.69
C PHE A 20 -2.55 -24.30 -12.69
N GLU A 21 -1.26 -24.04 -12.84
CA GLU A 21 -0.33 -24.94 -13.54
C GLU A 21 -0.09 -26.23 -12.74
N GLN A 22 -0.01 -26.13 -11.40
CA GLN A 22 0.16 -27.28 -10.49
C GLN A 22 -1.16 -27.99 -10.18
N HIS A 23 -2.28 -27.26 -10.19
CA HIS A 23 -3.64 -27.72 -9.91
C HIS A 23 -4.58 -27.28 -11.04
N PRO A 24 -4.52 -27.95 -12.21
CA PRO A 24 -5.33 -27.57 -13.37
C PRO A 24 -6.83 -27.57 -13.05
N TYR A 25 -7.57 -26.66 -13.70
CA TYR A 25 -9.01 -26.59 -13.54
C TYR A 25 -9.69 -27.92 -13.91
N VAL A 26 -10.58 -28.38 -13.03
CA VAL A 26 -11.37 -29.60 -13.18
C VAL A 26 -12.87 -29.27 -13.07
N GLU A 27 -13.69 -29.72 -14.01
CA GLU A 27 -15.13 -29.40 -14.07
C GLU A 27 -15.94 -29.91 -12.85
N HIS A 28 -15.44 -30.93 -12.17
CA HIS A 28 -16.11 -31.52 -11.00
C HIS A 28 -15.63 -30.94 -9.67
N ASP A 29 -14.63 -30.07 -9.68
CA ASP A 29 -14.18 -29.36 -8.51
C ASP A 29 -14.86 -27.99 -8.42
N TYR A 30 -14.90 -27.39 -7.22
CA TYR A 30 -15.47 -26.08 -6.97
C TYR A 30 -14.38 -25.07 -6.68
N TYR A 31 -14.56 -23.83 -7.16
CA TYR A 31 -13.59 -22.75 -7.01
C TYR A 31 -14.28 -21.52 -6.43
N ILE A 32 -13.79 -21.06 -5.29
CA ILE A 32 -14.34 -19.92 -4.54
C ILE A 32 -13.23 -18.88 -4.40
N PHE A 33 -13.35 -17.76 -5.10
CA PHE A 33 -12.45 -16.61 -4.95
C PHE A 33 -12.94 -15.78 -3.77
N THR A 34 -12.08 -15.52 -2.78
CA THR A 34 -12.48 -14.87 -1.53
C THR A 34 -12.42 -13.35 -1.56
N GLY A 35 -12.26 -12.75 -2.75
CA GLY A 35 -12.23 -11.31 -2.97
C GLY A 35 -10.84 -10.74 -3.16
N ASP A 36 -10.78 -9.43 -3.36
CA ASP A 36 -9.57 -8.66 -3.61
C ASP A 36 -8.73 -9.22 -4.77
N LEU A 37 -9.37 -9.32 -5.94
CA LEU A 37 -8.73 -9.83 -7.15
C LEU A 37 -7.60 -8.91 -7.61
N LEU A 38 -7.80 -7.61 -7.54
CA LEU A 38 -6.91 -6.58 -8.08
C LEU A 38 -6.42 -5.62 -7.00
N ASP A 39 -5.54 -4.77 -7.45
CA ASP A 39 -4.92 -3.66 -6.77
C ASP A 39 -3.58 -4.02 -6.10
N ARG A 40 -2.77 -3.03 -5.77
CA ARG A 40 -1.44 -3.14 -5.15
C ARG A 40 -0.39 -3.91 -5.94
N GLY A 41 -0.69 -5.07 -6.47
CA GLY A 41 0.22 -5.87 -7.29
C GLY A 41 0.56 -5.23 -8.64
N THR A 42 1.43 -5.87 -9.39
CA THR A 42 1.98 -5.33 -10.64
C THR A 42 1.39 -5.93 -11.91
N GLU A 43 0.51 -6.93 -11.77
CA GLU A 43 -0.02 -7.75 -12.88
C GLU A 43 -1.57 -7.73 -12.89
N ASN A 44 -2.18 -6.55 -12.65
CA ASN A 44 -3.64 -6.43 -12.47
C ASN A 44 -4.44 -6.79 -13.74
N ALA A 45 -3.94 -6.39 -14.90
CA ALA A 45 -4.62 -6.68 -16.16
C ALA A 45 -4.59 -8.16 -16.48
N GLU A 46 -3.46 -8.80 -16.22
CA GLU A 46 -3.25 -10.24 -16.41
C GLU A 46 -4.17 -11.06 -15.50
N VAL A 47 -4.30 -10.68 -14.21
CA VAL A 47 -5.24 -11.31 -13.29
C VAL A 47 -6.66 -11.19 -13.80
N LEU A 48 -7.10 -9.97 -14.13
CA LEU A 48 -8.49 -9.75 -14.57
C LEU A 48 -8.80 -10.50 -15.86
N GLN A 49 -7.89 -10.48 -16.84
CA GLN A 49 -8.04 -11.20 -18.09
C GLN A 49 -8.13 -12.71 -17.83
N TYR A 50 -7.22 -13.26 -17.02
CA TYR A 50 -7.17 -14.69 -16.72
C TYR A 50 -8.44 -15.17 -16.00
N VAL A 51 -8.92 -14.41 -15.01
CA VAL A 51 -10.16 -14.71 -14.29
C VAL A 51 -11.37 -14.64 -15.24
N CYS A 52 -11.45 -13.61 -16.08
CA CYS A 52 -12.53 -13.47 -17.05
C CYS A 52 -12.57 -14.60 -18.08
N ASP A 53 -11.43 -15.01 -18.59
CA ASP A 53 -11.34 -16.03 -19.65
C ASP A 53 -11.59 -17.45 -19.14
N ASN A 54 -11.20 -17.73 -17.89
CA ASN A 54 -11.20 -19.11 -17.39
C ASN A 54 -12.33 -19.42 -16.41
N PHE A 55 -12.86 -18.43 -15.67
CA PHE A 55 -13.75 -18.72 -14.53
C PHE A 55 -15.13 -18.04 -14.62
N VAL A 56 -15.26 -16.90 -15.28
CA VAL A 56 -16.52 -16.17 -15.34
C VAL A 56 -17.60 -16.95 -16.13
N GLY A 57 -18.73 -17.17 -15.48
CA GLY A 57 -19.89 -17.87 -16.08
C GLY A 57 -19.83 -19.39 -15.94
N ARG A 58 -18.85 -19.94 -15.22
CA ARG A 58 -18.81 -21.36 -14.91
C ARG A 58 -19.70 -21.69 -13.70
N PRO A 59 -20.50 -22.79 -13.73
CA PRO A 59 -21.46 -23.10 -12.67
C PRO A 59 -20.81 -23.54 -11.35
N ASN A 60 -19.56 -23.98 -11.39
CA ASN A 60 -18.78 -24.46 -10.26
C ASN A 60 -17.80 -23.41 -9.72
N VAL A 61 -18.00 -22.13 -10.08
CA VAL A 61 -17.16 -21.02 -9.64
C VAL A 61 -18.01 -19.95 -8.93
N ALA A 62 -17.58 -19.54 -7.75
CA ALA A 62 -18.16 -18.44 -6.99
C ALA A 62 -17.13 -17.34 -6.71
N PHE A 63 -17.60 -16.10 -6.67
CA PHE A 63 -16.80 -14.94 -6.35
C PHE A 63 -17.40 -14.23 -5.13
N ILE A 64 -16.57 -13.99 -4.12
CA ILE A 64 -16.91 -13.15 -2.96
C ILE A 64 -16.34 -11.76 -3.21
N GLU A 65 -17.08 -10.71 -2.87
CA GLU A 65 -16.66 -9.33 -3.04
C GLU A 65 -15.67 -8.93 -1.94
N GLY A 66 -14.47 -8.49 -2.35
CA GLY A 66 -13.49 -7.85 -1.48
C GLY A 66 -13.60 -6.32 -1.51
N ASN A 67 -12.90 -5.65 -0.60
CA ASN A 67 -12.98 -4.19 -0.50
C ASN A 67 -12.30 -3.45 -1.67
N HIS A 68 -11.34 -4.07 -2.35
CA HIS A 68 -10.72 -3.53 -3.57
C HIS A 68 -11.56 -3.79 -4.83
N ASP A 69 -12.38 -4.81 -4.87
CA ASP A 69 -13.20 -5.15 -6.04
C ASP A 69 -14.22 -4.06 -6.37
N GLY A 70 -14.71 -3.32 -5.37
CA GLY A 70 -15.58 -2.17 -5.57
C GLY A 70 -14.98 -1.08 -6.47
N TYR A 71 -13.65 -0.98 -6.60
CA TYR A 71 -12.99 -0.04 -7.53
C TYR A 71 -13.08 -0.50 -8.99
N ILE A 72 -13.14 -1.82 -9.23
CA ILE A 72 -13.40 -2.37 -10.56
C ILE A 72 -14.80 -1.96 -11.02
N TRP A 73 -15.78 -2.03 -10.12
CA TRP A 73 -17.14 -1.57 -10.39
C TRP A 73 -17.20 -0.08 -10.73
N GLN A 74 -16.47 0.76 -9.96
CA GLN A 74 -16.37 2.18 -10.25
C GLN A 74 -15.67 2.47 -11.60
N TRP A 75 -14.68 1.67 -11.99
CA TRP A 75 -14.01 1.78 -13.29
C TRP A 75 -14.92 1.45 -14.49
N LEU A 76 -15.88 0.54 -14.29
CA LEU A 76 -16.89 0.23 -15.31
C LEU A 76 -17.92 1.34 -15.50
N THR A 77 -18.11 2.19 -14.52
CA THR A 77 -19.10 3.27 -14.52
C THR A 77 -18.42 4.64 -14.67
N PRO A 78 -19.12 5.68 -15.18
CA PRO A 78 -18.54 7.02 -15.34
C PRO A 78 -18.43 7.79 -14.01
N GLN A 79 -18.06 7.12 -12.91
CA GLN A 79 -17.88 7.74 -11.60
C GLN A 79 -16.39 7.98 -11.30
N PRO A 80 -16.04 9.08 -10.59
CA PRO A 80 -14.67 9.33 -10.20
C PRO A 80 -14.22 8.31 -9.14
N ILE A 81 -13.12 7.61 -9.43
CA ILE A 81 -12.49 6.69 -8.48
C ILE A 81 -11.59 7.51 -7.56
N ARG A 82 -11.82 7.46 -6.24
CA ARG A 82 -11.04 8.20 -5.24
C ARG A 82 -9.84 7.42 -4.70
N ALA A 83 -9.78 6.11 -4.97
CA ALA A 83 -8.67 5.26 -4.53
C ALA A 83 -7.39 5.61 -5.27
N ARG A 84 -6.38 6.10 -4.55
CA ARG A 84 -5.07 6.47 -5.14
C ARG A 84 -4.34 5.24 -5.67
N GLU A 85 -4.35 4.14 -4.94
CA GLU A 85 -3.75 2.86 -5.34
C GLU A 85 -4.30 2.40 -6.69
N PHE A 86 -5.62 2.33 -6.83
CA PHE A 86 -6.27 1.93 -8.07
C PHE A 86 -5.94 2.87 -9.24
N ASN A 87 -6.02 4.19 -9.03
CA ASN A 87 -5.75 5.18 -10.07
C ASN A 87 -4.27 5.23 -10.48
N GLY A 88 -3.35 4.98 -9.54
CA GLY A 88 -1.92 5.05 -9.79
C GLY A 88 -1.42 3.99 -10.76
N ARG A 89 -1.84 2.74 -10.57
CA ARG A 89 -1.34 1.59 -11.35
C ARG A 89 -2.44 0.79 -12.02
N THR A 90 -3.40 0.29 -11.24
CA THR A 90 -4.40 -0.67 -11.68
C THR A 90 -5.17 -0.16 -12.88
N ARG A 91 -5.73 1.04 -12.78
CA ARG A 91 -6.51 1.67 -13.85
C ARG A 91 -5.73 1.77 -15.15
N ALA A 92 -4.48 2.23 -15.10
CA ALA A 92 -3.66 2.39 -16.29
C ALA A 92 -3.36 1.04 -16.98
N GLN A 93 -3.16 -0.03 -16.20
CA GLN A 93 -2.99 -1.37 -16.72
C GLN A 93 -4.26 -1.88 -17.41
N LEU A 94 -5.43 -1.73 -16.76
CA LEU A 94 -6.72 -2.15 -17.32
C LEU A 94 -7.08 -1.40 -18.60
N GLU A 95 -6.82 -0.09 -18.67
CA GLU A 95 -7.08 0.73 -19.85
C GLU A 95 -6.17 0.36 -21.04
N ARG A 96 -4.90 0.01 -20.76
CA ARG A 96 -3.95 -0.44 -21.82
C ARG A 96 -4.27 -1.84 -22.35
N ALA A 97 -4.72 -2.74 -21.49
CA ALA A 97 -5.01 -4.12 -21.87
C ALA A 97 -6.30 -4.29 -22.69
N ASN A 98 -7.13 -3.24 -22.80
CA ASN A 98 -8.38 -3.25 -23.56
C ASN A 98 -9.30 -4.45 -23.25
N ILE A 99 -9.47 -4.76 -21.97
CA ILE A 99 -10.27 -5.88 -21.48
C ILE A 99 -11.75 -5.66 -21.80
N ASP A 100 -12.47 -6.72 -22.22
CA ASP A 100 -13.91 -6.62 -22.51
C ASP A 100 -14.73 -6.31 -21.26
N LYS A 101 -15.15 -5.06 -21.15
CA LYS A 101 -15.95 -4.56 -20.02
C LYS A 101 -17.27 -5.31 -19.81
N ARG A 102 -17.80 -5.99 -20.82
CA ARG A 102 -19.02 -6.79 -20.68
C ARG A 102 -18.77 -8.06 -19.86
N VAL A 103 -17.61 -8.68 -20.06
CA VAL A 103 -17.19 -9.85 -19.27
C VAL A 103 -16.90 -9.43 -17.84
N VAL A 104 -16.18 -8.32 -17.66
CA VAL A 104 -15.92 -7.76 -16.33
C VAL A 104 -17.23 -7.40 -15.61
N SER A 105 -18.20 -6.81 -16.31
CA SER A 105 -19.53 -6.55 -15.72
C SER A 105 -20.24 -7.82 -15.28
N ARG A 106 -20.08 -8.93 -16.02
CA ARG A 106 -20.65 -10.24 -15.62
C ARG A 106 -19.96 -10.76 -14.36
N LEU A 107 -18.63 -10.64 -14.29
CA LEU A 107 -17.86 -10.97 -13.08
C LEU A 107 -18.40 -10.19 -11.88
N MET A 108 -18.46 -8.87 -11.98
CA MET A 108 -18.89 -8.01 -10.88
C MET A 108 -20.34 -8.29 -10.44
N ASN A 109 -21.24 -8.56 -11.40
CA ASN A 109 -22.63 -8.94 -11.09
C ASN A 109 -22.77 -10.33 -10.48
N SER A 110 -21.78 -11.20 -10.57
CA SER A 110 -21.75 -12.53 -9.95
C SER A 110 -21.14 -12.55 -8.56
N MET A 111 -20.51 -11.45 -8.14
CA MET A 111 -19.92 -11.33 -6.79
C MET A 111 -21.00 -11.33 -5.72
N GLN A 112 -20.69 -11.96 -4.60
CA GLN A 112 -21.57 -12.14 -3.45
C GLN A 112 -20.88 -11.63 -2.19
N ASP A 113 -21.66 -11.20 -1.20
CA ASP A 113 -21.14 -10.76 0.10
C ASP A 113 -20.53 -11.91 0.89
N PHE A 114 -21.14 -13.07 0.79
CA PHE A 114 -20.72 -14.29 1.47
C PHE A 114 -21.23 -15.51 0.71
N LEU A 115 -20.65 -16.68 1.03
CA LEU A 115 -21.15 -18.00 0.62
C LEU A 115 -21.25 -18.89 1.86
N TYR A 116 -22.34 -19.64 1.97
CA TYR A 116 -22.54 -20.62 3.03
C TYR A 116 -23.00 -21.92 2.42
N TYR A 117 -22.21 -22.98 2.58
CA TYR A 117 -22.48 -24.26 1.96
C TYR A 117 -22.20 -25.43 2.91
N THR A 118 -22.70 -26.60 2.56
CA THR A 118 -22.45 -27.85 3.30
C THR A 118 -21.67 -28.82 2.39
N TRP A 119 -20.63 -29.41 2.95
CA TRP A 119 -19.84 -30.47 2.35
C TRP A 119 -19.70 -31.62 3.34
N ASN A 120 -20.34 -32.76 3.04
CA ASN A 120 -20.49 -33.88 3.96
C ASN A 120 -21.07 -33.43 5.30
N ASP A 121 -20.32 -33.60 6.40
CA ASP A 121 -20.68 -33.19 7.77
C ASP A 121 -20.26 -31.76 8.12
N LYS A 122 -19.52 -31.08 7.24
CA LYS A 122 -18.98 -29.74 7.47
C LYS A 122 -19.85 -28.66 6.82
N GLN A 123 -20.05 -27.59 7.55
CA GLN A 123 -20.64 -26.37 7.05
C GLN A 123 -19.54 -25.31 6.94
N VAL A 124 -19.47 -24.62 5.80
CA VAL A 124 -18.39 -23.66 5.54
C VAL A 124 -18.98 -22.29 5.26
N PHE A 125 -18.60 -21.32 6.07
CA PHE A 125 -18.93 -19.93 5.88
C PHE A 125 -17.74 -19.18 5.27
N VAL A 126 -17.95 -18.60 4.09
CA VAL A 126 -16.93 -17.88 3.34
C VAL A 126 -17.35 -16.42 3.24
N SER A 127 -16.49 -15.50 3.69
CA SER A 127 -16.64 -14.06 3.51
C SER A 127 -15.27 -13.43 3.27
N HIS A 128 -15.20 -12.21 2.74
CA HIS A 128 -13.89 -11.63 2.48
C HIS A 128 -13.10 -11.35 3.77
N ALA A 129 -13.73 -10.80 4.82
CA ALA A 129 -12.98 -10.26 5.96
C ALA A 129 -13.12 -11.03 7.28
N GLY A 130 -13.87 -12.13 7.32
CA GLY A 130 -14.10 -12.94 8.51
C GLY A 130 -15.06 -12.31 9.53
N MET A 131 -15.71 -13.19 10.32
CA MET A 131 -16.74 -12.85 11.29
C MET A 131 -16.38 -13.43 12.66
N SER A 132 -16.86 -12.80 13.75
CA SER A 132 -16.64 -13.27 15.12
C SER A 132 -17.67 -14.32 15.57
N ASN A 133 -18.70 -14.58 14.79
CA ASN A 133 -19.72 -15.60 15.00
C ASN A 133 -20.43 -15.90 13.67
N LEU A 134 -21.05 -17.07 13.59
CA LEU A 134 -21.97 -17.35 12.46
C LEU A 134 -23.24 -16.50 12.66
N PRO A 135 -23.60 -15.64 11.67
CA PRO A 135 -24.81 -14.84 11.80
C PRO A 135 -26.08 -15.71 11.77
N GLU A 136 -27.02 -15.45 12.67
CA GLU A 136 -28.35 -16.14 12.66
C GLU A 136 -29.15 -15.83 11.40
N SER A 137 -29.00 -14.62 10.87
CA SER A 137 -29.69 -14.19 9.65
C SER A 137 -28.70 -13.47 8.72
N PRO A 138 -27.88 -14.20 7.96
CA PRO A 138 -26.80 -13.60 7.15
C PRO A 138 -27.31 -12.53 6.17
N LEU A 139 -28.49 -12.72 5.57
CA LEU A 139 -29.07 -11.78 4.60
C LEU A 139 -29.50 -10.42 5.21
N LEU A 140 -29.55 -10.30 6.54
CA LEU A 140 -29.94 -9.07 7.22
C LEU A 140 -28.76 -8.22 7.71
N LEU A 141 -27.53 -8.71 7.54
CA LEU A 141 -26.34 -7.95 7.88
C LEU A 141 -25.93 -7.01 6.73
N ALA A 142 -25.32 -5.89 7.08
CA ALA A 142 -24.78 -4.98 6.06
C ALA A 142 -23.57 -5.62 5.36
N SER A 143 -23.51 -5.53 4.03
CA SER A 143 -22.42 -6.05 3.18
C SER A 143 -21.03 -5.65 3.69
N GLN A 144 -20.89 -4.44 4.23
CA GLN A 144 -19.64 -3.94 4.79
C GLN A 144 -19.08 -4.79 5.94
N GLN A 145 -19.91 -5.54 6.66
CA GLN A 145 -19.43 -6.45 7.69
C GLN A 145 -18.73 -7.67 7.10
N TYR A 146 -19.16 -8.14 5.93
CA TYR A 146 -18.52 -9.25 5.22
C TYR A 146 -17.27 -8.80 4.47
N ILE A 147 -17.31 -7.60 3.88
CA ILE A 147 -16.27 -7.04 3.04
C ILE A 147 -15.12 -6.45 3.86
N ARG A 148 -15.41 -5.74 4.97
CA ARG A 148 -14.40 -5.08 5.82
C ARG A 148 -14.22 -5.74 7.18
N GLY A 149 -15.08 -6.67 7.50
CA GLY A 149 -15.09 -7.43 8.75
C GLY A 149 -15.61 -6.66 9.95
N VAL A 150 -15.62 -7.35 11.07
CA VAL A 150 -15.99 -6.83 12.39
C VAL A 150 -14.72 -6.53 13.21
N GLY A 151 -14.81 -5.64 14.19
CA GLY A 151 -13.67 -5.26 15.02
C GLY A 151 -12.61 -4.44 14.29
N ARG A 152 -11.39 -4.39 14.83
CA ARG A 152 -10.26 -3.68 14.22
C ARG A 152 -9.46 -4.59 13.31
N TYR A 153 -8.78 -4.02 12.31
CA TYR A 153 -7.95 -4.75 11.36
C TYR A 153 -6.92 -5.68 12.03
N GLU A 154 -6.32 -5.24 13.13
CA GLU A 154 -5.28 -5.97 13.84
C GLU A 154 -5.82 -7.10 14.76
N GLN A 155 -7.14 -7.22 14.92
CA GLN A 155 -7.77 -8.15 15.85
C GLN A 155 -8.18 -9.48 15.21
N VAL A 156 -7.64 -9.82 14.05
CA VAL A 156 -8.08 -11.00 13.27
C VAL A 156 -8.03 -12.30 14.11
N GLY A 157 -6.95 -12.56 14.83
CA GLY A 157 -6.84 -13.75 15.69
C GLY A 157 -7.93 -13.82 16.76
N ALA A 158 -8.21 -12.70 17.44
CA ALA A 158 -9.29 -12.65 18.43
C ALA A 158 -10.69 -12.84 17.81
N ILE A 159 -10.86 -12.45 16.55
CA ILE A 159 -12.12 -12.64 15.81
C ILE A 159 -12.29 -14.10 15.44
N ASP A 160 -11.23 -14.77 14.96
CA ASP A 160 -11.26 -16.20 14.64
C ASP A 160 -11.46 -17.07 15.88
N ASP A 161 -10.84 -16.71 16.99
CA ASP A 161 -11.06 -17.40 18.28
C ASP A 161 -12.50 -17.22 18.77
N ALA A 162 -13.08 -16.02 18.62
CA ALA A 162 -14.47 -15.77 18.95
C ALA A 162 -15.43 -16.56 18.03
N PHE A 163 -15.12 -16.68 16.74
CA PHE A 163 -15.90 -17.50 15.82
C PHE A 163 -15.94 -18.95 16.30
N VAL A 164 -14.79 -19.55 16.62
CA VAL A 164 -14.72 -20.93 17.13
C VAL A 164 -15.49 -21.09 18.45
N ALA A 165 -15.45 -20.07 19.31
CA ALA A 165 -16.14 -20.10 20.60
C ALA A 165 -17.68 -20.05 20.50
N HIS A 166 -18.21 -19.44 19.44
CA HIS A 166 -19.65 -19.20 19.30
C HIS A 166 -20.33 -20.00 18.19
N ALA A 167 -19.60 -20.42 17.15
CA ALA A 167 -20.16 -21.22 16.05
C ALA A 167 -20.26 -22.70 16.44
N PRO A 168 -21.25 -23.44 15.88
CA PRO A 168 -21.34 -24.91 16.04
C PRO A 168 -20.06 -25.63 15.63
N ASP A 169 -19.76 -26.79 16.25
CA ASP A 169 -18.48 -27.50 16.06
C ASP A 169 -18.19 -27.98 14.65
N ASN A 170 -19.21 -28.15 13.83
CA ASN A 170 -19.08 -28.54 12.42
C ASN A 170 -19.03 -27.35 11.45
N VAL A 171 -19.01 -26.11 11.96
CA VAL A 171 -18.96 -24.88 11.14
C VAL A 171 -17.54 -24.37 11.06
N TYR A 172 -17.06 -24.18 9.84
CA TYR A 172 -15.75 -23.66 9.48
C TYR A 172 -15.89 -22.24 8.88
N GLN A 173 -14.85 -21.43 9.03
CA GLN A 173 -14.76 -20.12 8.40
C GLN A 173 -13.55 -20.02 7.47
N VAL A 174 -13.76 -19.48 6.27
CA VAL A 174 -12.70 -19.14 5.32
C VAL A 174 -12.81 -17.66 4.96
N HIS A 175 -11.71 -16.92 5.08
CA HIS A 175 -11.66 -15.49 4.78
C HIS A 175 -10.26 -15.03 4.38
N GLY A 176 -10.12 -13.76 3.93
CA GLY A 176 -8.88 -13.07 3.62
C GLY A 176 -8.78 -11.71 4.32
N HIS A 177 -8.46 -10.67 3.55
CA HIS A 177 -8.50 -9.24 3.90
C HIS A 177 -7.44 -8.77 4.90
N ARG A 178 -7.15 -9.47 5.99
CA ARG A 178 -6.37 -8.95 7.11
C ARG A 178 -5.49 -10.02 7.77
N ASN A 179 -4.21 -9.72 7.85
CA ASN A 179 -3.24 -10.56 8.53
C ASN A 179 -2.04 -9.73 9.07
N ALA A 180 -2.31 -8.69 9.87
CA ALA A 180 -1.28 -7.80 10.40
C ALA A 180 -0.17 -8.55 11.16
N GLN A 181 -0.54 -9.63 11.85
CA GLN A 181 0.35 -10.42 12.70
C GLN A 181 1.07 -11.56 11.97
N ASN A 182 0.83 -11.75 10.68
CA ASN A 182 1.37 -12.85 9.87
C ASN A 182 1.02 -14.24 10.44
N TYR A 183 -0.24 -14.42 10.82
CA TYR A 183 -0.74 -15.74 11.22
C TYR A 183 -0.67 -16.73 10.04
N PRO A 184 -0.52 -18.05 10.34
CA PRO A 184 -0.60 -19.08 9.31
C PRO A 184 -1.99 -19.11 8.65
N ALA A 185 -2.08 -19.70 7.46
CA ALA A 185 -3.35 -19.79 6.75
C ALA A 185 -4.41 -20.54 7.57
N GLN A 186 -4.08 -21.63 8.20
CA GLN A 186 -4.92 -22.25 9.22
C GLN A 186 -4.54 -21.72 10.59
N TYR A 187 -5.25 -20.69 11.05
CA TYR A 187 -4.99 -20.04 12.35
C TYR A 187 -5.39 -20.93 13.53
N ASN A 188 -6.56 -21.53 13.46
CA ASN A 188 -7.07 -22.48 14.46
C ASN A 188 -7.76 -23.67 13.76
N GLN A 189 -8.38 -24.57 14.52
CA GLN A 189 -8.95 -25.80 13.96
C GLN A 189 -10.06 -25.57 12.91
N ARG A 190 -10.74 -24.41 12.93
CA ARG A 190 -11.93 -24.16 12.11
C ARG A 190 -11.91 -22.84 11.33
N CYS A 191 -10.82 -22.04 11.43
CA CYS A 191 -10.69 -20.79 10.70
C CYS A 191 -9.46 -20.81 9.79
N PHE A 192 -9.70 -20.44 8.52
CA PHE A 192 -8.68 -20.33 7.48
C PHE A 192 -8.59 -18.86 7.03
N ASN A 193 -7.43 -18.27 7.25
CA ASN A 193 -7.10 -16.90 6.84
C ASN A 193 -6.22 -16.93 5.59
N LEU A 194 -6.78 -16.56 4.46
CA LEU A 194 -6.12 -16.63 3.17
C LEU A 194 -5.42 -15.32 2.75
N GLU A 195 -5.36 -14.32 3.64
CA GLU A 195 -4.52 -13.14 3.44
C GLU A 195 -3.04 -13.48 3.66
N GLY A 196 -2.34 -13.72 2.58
CA GLY A 196 -0.92 -14.09 2.54
C GLY A 196 0.02 -12.94 2.24
N LYS A 197 -0.49 -11.70 2.08
CA LYS A 197 0.29 -10.50 1.67
C LYS A 197 1.06 -10.73 0.37
N VAL A 198 0.41 -11.40 -0.57
CA VAL A 198 1.02 -11.82 -1.84
C VAL A 198 1.62 -10.66 -2.61
N GLU A 199 0.99 -9.49 -2.59
CA GLU A 199 1.47 -8.27 -3.24
C GLU A 199 2.76 -7.69 -2.63
N PHE A 200 3.09 -8.09 -1.41
CA PHE A 200 4.31 -7.69 -0.69
C PHE A 200 5.36 -8.81 -0.61
N GLY A 201 5.36 -9.72 -1.58
CA GLY A 201 6.31 -10.84 -1.61
C GLY A 201 5.97 -11.99 -0.66
N GLY A 202 4.75 -12.01 -0.15
CA GLY A 202 4.22 -13.14 0.60
C GLY A 202 3.74 -14.26 -0.32
N THR A 203 2.65 -14.93 0.05
CA THR A 203 2.14 -16.10 -0.66
C THR A 203 0.68 -15.92 -1.08
N LEU A 204 0.32 -16.40 -2.27
CA LEU A 204 -1.06 -16.70 -2.57
C LEU A 204 -1.45 -17.95 -1.78
N ARG A 205 -2.48 -17.85 -0.97
CA ARG A 205 -2.98 -18.93 -0.14
C ARG A 205 -4.24 -19.54 -0.73
N VAL A 206 -4.27 -20.86 -0.80
CA VAL A 206 -5.45 -21.61 -1.24
C VAL A 206 -5.77 -22.69 -0.21
N ALA A 207 -6.93 -22.61 0.41
CA ALA A 207 -7.44 -23.70 1.24
C ALA A 207 -8.26 -24.67 0.38
N GLN A 208 -7.92 -25.94 0.46
CA GLN A 208 -8.60 -27.01 -0.24
C GLN A 208 -9.36 -27.88 0.74
N LEU A 209 -10.63 -28.16 0.45
CA LEU A 209 -11.46 -29.10 1.18
C LEU A 209 -11.77 -30.29 0.28
N ALA A 210 -11.40 -31.49 0.73
CA ALA A 210 -11.63 -32.76 0.06
C ALA A 210 -12.20 -33.79 1.03
N GLU A 211 -12.41 -35.02 0.59
CA GLU A 211 -12.88 -36.11 1.45
C GLU A 211 -11.94 -36.38 2.62
N GLU A 212 -10.63 -36.26 2.39
CA GLU A 212 -9.58 -36.46 3.38
C GLU A 212 -9.53 -35.33 4.41
N GLY A 213 -10.19 -34.21 4.14
CA GLY A 213 -10.23 -33.03 5.00
C GLY A 213 -9.65 -31.79 4.37
N TRP A 214 -9.18 -30.88 5.21
CA TRP A 214 -8.60 -29.61 4.83
C TRP A 214 -7.09 -29.71 4.55
N SER A 215 -6.64 -29.02 3.51
CA SER A 215 -5.24 -28.75 3.24
C SER A 215 -5.05 -27.29 2.81
N VAL A 216 -3.82 -26.78 2.89
CA VAL A 216 -3.48 -25.43 2.45
C VAL A 216 -2.29 -25.51 1.49
N VAL A 217 -2.41 -24.83 0.37
CA VAL A 217 -1.34 -24.58 -0.59
C VAL A 217 -0.94 -23.11 -0.51
N GLU A 218 0.35 -22.84 -0.42
CA GLU A 218 0.91 -21.49 -0.42
C GLU A 218 1.89 -21.37 -1.59
N VAL A 219 1.63 -20.42 -2.51
CA VAL A 219 2.47 -20.14 -3.67
C VAL A 219 3.16 -18.81 -3.48
N SER A 220 4.49 -18.81 -3.40
CA SER A 220 5.28 -17.61 -3.16
C SER A 220 5.24 -16.65 -4.35
N ASN A 221 5.07 -15.35 -4.07
CA ASN A 221 5.15 -14.34 -5.11
C ASN A 221 6.59 -13.85 -5.31
N GLN A 222 7.28 -14.42 -6.28
CA GLN A 222 8.63 -14.00 -6.66
C GLN A 222 8.64 -12.73 -7.52
N SER A 223 7.51 -12.33 -8.13
CA SER A 223 7.42 -11.11 -8.95
C SER A 223 7.38 -9.82 -8.11
N ALA A 224 7.26 -9.92 -6.78
CA ALA A 224 7.32 -8.78 -5.85
C ALA A 224 8.76 -8.36 -5.49
N GLU A 225 9.79 -8.93 -6.11
CA GLU A 225 11.17 -8.49 -5.89
C GLU A 225 11.33 -6.98 -6.20
N GLY A 226 11.95 -6.25 -5.27
CA GLY A 226 12.14 -4.80 -5.37
C GLY A 226 11.02 -3.94 -4.78
N ILE A 227 9.90 -4.52 -4.32
CA ILE A 227 8.85 -3.77 -3.60
C ILE A 227 9.15 -3.74 -2.09
N LEU A 228 9.69 -4.82 -1.53
CA LEU A 228 10.04 -4.89 -0.11
C LEU A 228 11.46 -4.38 0.15
N HIS A 229 11.60 -3.60 1.22
CA HIS A 229 12.85 -3.00 1.67
C HIS A 229 13.17 -3.42 3.12
N PRO A 230 13.48 -4.72 3.37
CA PRO A 230 13.75 -5.21 4.72
C PRO A 230 14.97 -4.53 5.37
N GLU A 231 15.90 -4.04 4.56
CA GLU A 231 17.08 -3.28 5.01
C GLU A 231 16.72 -1.97 5.72
N ASN A 232 15.54 -1.41 5.46
CA ASN A 232 15.04 -0.19 6.09
C ASN A 232 14.22 -0.45 7.37
N ALA A 233 13.88 -1.70 7.70
CA ALA A 233 13.13 -2.02 8.90
C ALA A 233 13.82 -1.53 10.19
N PRO A 234 15.16 -1.66 10.38
CA PRO A 234 15.84 -1.11 11.54
C PRO A 234 15.71 0.43 11.65
N LEU A 235 15.63 1.15 10.52
CA LEU A 235 15.41 2.60 10.51
C LEU A 235 14.03 2.93 11.09
N ILE A 236 12.96 2.31 10.60
CA ILE A 236 11.60 2.52 11.10
C ILE A 236 11.49 2.20 12.59
N HIS A 237 12.03 1.06 13.01
CA HIS A 237 12.06 0.68 14.42
C HIS A 237 12.80 1.70 15.30
N GLY A 238 13.95 2.16 14.84
CA GLY A 238 14.74 3.17 15.56
C GLY A 238 14.03 4.52 15.65
N LEU A 239 13.33 4.96 14.58
CA LEU A 239 12.55 6.19 14.56
C LEU A 239 11.37 6.12 15.53
N ARG A 240 10.63 5.00 15.55
CA ARG A 240 9.49 4.76 16.46
C ARG A 240 9.91 4.66 17.93
N ALA A 241 11.05 4.05 18.21
CA ALA A 241 11.58 3.96 19.57
C ALA A 241 12.07 5.29 20.15
N ASN A 242 12.34 6.28 19.29
CA ASN A 242 12.88 7.57 19.70
C ASN A 242 11.76 8.54 20.15
N LYS A 243 11.68 8.82 21.46
CA LYS A 243 10.67 9.73 22.04
C LYS A 243 10.70 11.18 21.50
N LEU A 244 11.80 11.58 20.87
CA LEU A 244 11.98 12.90 20.26
C LEU A 244 11.51 12.99 18.82
N ILE A 245 11.08 11.87 18.23
CA ILE A 245 10.54 11.78 16.87
C ILE A 245 9.02 11.56 16.95
N GLY A 246 8.29 12.25 16.09
CA GLY A 246 6.87 12.06 15.85
C GLY A 246 6.68 11.29 14.56
N GLU A 247 5.67 10.44 14.54
CA GLU A 247 5.16 9.76 13.35
C GLU A 247 3.76 10.29 13.04
N ARG A 248 3.50 10.59 11.77
CA ARG A 248 2.18 10.95 11.26
C ARG A 248 1.82 9.96 10.17
N SER A 249 0.77 9.17 10.40
CA SER A 249 0.21 8.29 9.39
C SER A 249 -0.54 9.11 8.34
N LEU A 250 -0.36 8.75 7.07
CA LEU A 250 -0.90 9.39 5.89
C LEU A 250 -1.55 8.32 4.99
N PRO A 251 -2.41 8.70 4.03
CA PRO A 251 -2.99 7.75 3.08
C PRO A 251 -1.93 6.96 2.30
N GLY A 252 -2.27 5.72 1.90
CA GLY A 252 -1.37 4.85 1.14
C GLY A 252 -0.30 4.17 1.98
N ASN A 253 -0.58 3.93 3.28
CA ASN A 253 0.36 3.32 4.23
C ASN A 253 1.68 4.10 4.40
N ILE A 254 1.68 5.38 4.03
CA ILE A 254 2.83 6.26 4.20
C ILE A 254 2.83 6.84 5.61
N SER A 255 3.97 6.81 6.28
CA SER A 255 4.21 7.56 7.51
C SER A 255 5.28 8.63 7.28
N SER A 256 5.00 9.84 7.76
CA SER A 256 5.98 10.92 7.84
C SER A 256 6.65 10.91 9.21
N PHE A 257 7.97 10.87 9.22
CA PHE A 257 8.76 10.96 10.45
C PHE A 257 9.37 12.34 10.59
N HIS A 258 9.16 12.98 11.75
CA HIS A 258 9.60 14.35 12.00
C HIS A 258 10.08 14.52 13.42
N PHE A 259 11.11 15.35 13.63
CA PHE A 259 11.53 15.71 14.98
C PHE A 259 10.49 16.58 15.67
N LYS A 260 10.30 16.37 16.99
CA LYS A 260 9.38 17.16 17.81
C LYS A 260 9.98 18.54 18.13
N PRO A 261 9.17 19.58 18.38
CA PRO A 261 9.65 20.94 18.70
C PRO A 261 10.70 20.97 19.82
N LYS A 262 10.60 20.09 20.80
CA LYS A 262 11.55 19.98 21.90
C LYS A 262 12.99 19.72 21.44
N VAL A 263 13.21 19.04 20.31
CA VAL A 263 14.55 18.84 19.74
C VAL A 263 15.20 20.17 19.38
N PHE A 264 14.41 21.06 18.76
CA PHE A 264 14.88 22.39 18.36
C PHE A 264 15.17 23.28 19.55
N TYR A 265 14.21 23.40 20.48
CA TYR A 265 14.36 24.29 21.65
C TYR A 265 15.43 23.83 22.64
N ASP A 266 15.52 22.52 22.90
CA ASP A 266 16.50 21.93 23.83
C ASP A 266 17.85 21.58 23.15
N LYS A 267 18.00 21.87 21.84
CA LYS A 267 19.18 21.52 21.02
C LYS A 267 19.56 20.02 21.09
N LYS A 268 18.55 19.13 21.20
CA LYS A 268 18.72 17.66 21.34
C LYS A 268 18.89 16.96 19.99
N TRP A 269 19.82 17.45 19.20
CA TRP A 269 20.09 16.90 17.87
C TRP A 269 20.93 15.62 17.97
N THR A 270 20.45 14.56 17.34
CA THR A 270 21.12 13.26 17.16
C THR A 270 21.09 12.88 15.69
N ALA A 271 21.84 11.85 15.30
CA ALA A 271 21.80 11.33 13.94
C ALA A 271 20.38 10.96 13.46
N GLN A 272 19.50 10.49 14.36
CA GLN A 272 18.11 10.18 14.01
C GLN A 272 17.25 11.44 13.90
N THR A 273 17.37 12.40 14.83
CA THR A 273 16.53 13.60 14.80
C THR A 273 16.88 14.55 13.66
N VAL A 274 18.13 14.61 13.21
CA VAL A 274 18.52 15.38 12.00
C VAL A 274 17.95 14.76 10.71
N ARG A 275 17.79 13.42 10.65
CA ARG A 275 17.17 12.72 9.52
C ARG A 275 15.65 12.84 9.49
N ALA A 276 15.02 13.00 10.64
CA ALA A 276 13.57 13.10 10.77
C ALA A 276 13.06 14.47 10.29
N ARG A 277 13.29 14.79 9.01
CA ARG A 277 12.86 16.01 8.34
C ARG A 277 12.64 15.72 6.85
N GLY A 278 11.38 15.79 6.40
CA GLY A 278 11.04 15.42 5.03
C GLY A 278 11.35 13.95 4.74
N LEU A 279 11.13 13.08 5.71
CA LEU A 279 11.29 11.63 5.59
C LEU A 279 9.92 10.97 5.63
N PHE A 280 9.56 10.33 4.52
CA PHE A 280 8.31 9.61 4.36
C PHE A 280 8.62 8.18 3.95
N MET A 281 8.01 7.23 4.65
CA MET A 281 8.24 5.80 4.42
C MET A 281 6.91 5.09 4.26
N ASN A 282 6.86 4.15 3.32
CA ASN A 282 5.77 3.18 3.26
C ASN A 282 6.00 2.14 4.36
N THR A 283 5.07 2.04 5.29
CA THR A 283 5.23 1.19 6.50
C THR A 283 4.91 -0.27 6.27
N LEU A 284 4.35 -0.63 5.12
CA LEU A 284 4.16 -2.03 4.72
C LEU A 284 5.42 -2.58 4.03
N THR A 285 5.99 -1.81 3.11
CA THR A 285 7.14 -2.23 2.30
C THR A 285 8.48 -1.82 2.90
N ASN A 286 8.50 -0.92 3.89
CA ASN A 286 9.67 -0.23 4.42
C ASN A 286 10.40 0.64 3.36
N GLU A 287 9.75 0.95 2.23
CA GLU A 287 10.31 1.82 1.20
C GLU A 287 10.47 3.24 1.75
N ILE A 288 11.60 3.88 1.48
CA ILE A 288 11.74 5.34 1.65
C ILE A 288 11.11 5.99 0.42
N VAL A 289 9.88 6.45 0.55
CA VAL A 289 9.10 7.06 -0.55
C VAL A 289 9.62 8.46 -0.87
N ILE A 290 9.88 9.26 0.16
CA ILE A 290 10.45 10.60 0.05
C ILE A 290 11.52 10.80 1.10
N ARG A 291 12.61 11.42 0.69
CA ARG A 291 13.66 11.91 1.56
C ARG A 291 14.11 13.30 1.15
N ALA A 292 14.19 14.21 2.13
CA ALA A 292 14.86 15.49 1.98
C ALA A 292 16.29 15.43 2.53
N TYR A 293 16.96 16.56 2.56
CA TYR A 293 18.25 16.68 3.27
C TYR A 293 18.08 16.41 4.76
N ASP A 294 19.13 15.93 5.39
CA ASP A 294 19.29 16.03 6.84
C ASP A 294 19.21 17.49 7.29
N LYS A 295 18.72 17.74 8.51
CA LYS A 295 18.70 19.09 9.05
C LYS A 295 20.12 19.66 9.05
N PHE A 296 20.33 20.73 8.32
CA PHE A 296 21.54 21.55 8.38
C PHE A 296 21.33 22.78 9.28
N PHE A 297 22.42 23.42 9.68
CA PHE A 297 22.43 24.39 10.75
C PHE A 297 23.05 25.71 10.30
N ASN A 298 22.54 26.80 10.83
CA ASN A 298 23.12 28.13 10.61
C ASN A 298 24.48 28.25 11.31
N ILE A 299 25.27 29.22 10.86
CA ILE A 299 26.52 29.59 11.52
C ILE A 299 26.20 29.98 12.98
N GLY A 300 26.93 29.39 13.93
CA GLY A 300 26.75 29.62 15.37
C GLY A 300 25.57 28.85 16.00
N GLU A 301 24.78 28.05 15.22
CA GLU A 301 23.68 27.26 15.77
C GLU A 301 24.17 26.01 16.52
N ARG A 302 25.33 25.48 16.15
CA ARG A 302 26.01 24.35 16.79
C ARG A 302 27.50 24.60 16.88
N ARG A 303 28.20 23.86 17.77
CA ARG A 303 29.63 23.96 17.93
C ARG A 303 30.40 23.78 16.61
N GLU A 304 29.95 22.82 15.79
CA GLU A 304 30.56 22.52 14.49
C GLU A 304 30.32 23.61 13.44
N THR A 305 29.34 24.48 13.65
CA THR A 305 29.04 25.64 12.77
C THR A 305 29.48 26.97 13.34
N GLU A 306 30.25 27.00 14.44
CA GLU A 306 30.88 28.21 14.92
C GLU A 306 32.02 28.64 13.99
N PHE A 307 32.30 29.97 13.89
CA PHE A 307 33.33 30.49 13.00
C PHE A 307 34.70 29.85 13.21
N ALA A 308 35.08 29.58 14.46
CA ALA A 308 36.34 28.89 14.75
C ALA A 308 36.40 27.50 14.14
N ALA A 309 35.32 26.69 14.32
CA ALA A 309 35.27 25.36 13.78
C ALA A 309 35.20 25.34 12.24
N LEU A 310 34.44 26.27 11.63
CA LEU A 310 34.35 26.40 10.18
C LEU A 310 35.70 26.78 9.56
N LYS A 311 36.48 27.64 10.21
CA LYS A 311 37.80 27.99 9.74
C LYS A 311 38.73 26.80 9.60
N ASP A 312 38.62 25.82 10.50
CA ASP A 312 39.45 24.63 10.52
C ASP A 312 38.90 23.49 9.62
N GLN A 313 37.58 23.48 9.35
CA GLN A 313 36.92 22.40 8.63
C GLN A 313 36.65 22.71 7.15
N LEU A 314 36.53 23.99 6.77
CA LEU A 314 36.23 24.34 5.38
C LEU A 314 37.44 24.13 4.47
N VAL A 315 37.24 23.39 3.41
CA VAL A 315 38.21 23.19 2.33
C VAL A 315 37.85 24.10 1.17
N PHE A 316 38.75 24.98 0.78
CA PHE A 316 38.55 25.94 -0.33
C PHE A 316 39.02 25.38 -1.67
N PRO A 317 38.35 25.73 -2.80
CA PRO A 317 37.25 26.70 -2.89
C PRO A 317 35.89 26.10 -2.43
N VAL A 318 35.12 26.94 -1.72
CA VAL A 318 33.72 26.58 -1.34
C VAL A 318 32.74 27.11 -2.38
N ARG A 319 31.63 26.42 -2.53
CA ARG A 319 30.48 26.86 -3.35
C ARG A 319 29.43 27.46 -2.45
N ALA A 320 28.95 28.66 -2.80
CA ALA A 320 27.83 29.30 -2.15
C ALA A 320 26.62 29.34 -3.08
N TRP A 321 25.45 29.00 -2.55
CA TRP A 321 24.19 28.98 -3.28
C TRP A 321 23.27 30.08 -2.76
N VAL A 322 22.49 30.66 -3.65
CA VAL A 322 21.43 31.59 -3.26
C VAL A 322 20.39 30.80 -2.47
N LYS A 323 20.06 31.28 -1.25
CA LYS A 323 18.94 30.70 -0.52
C LYS A 323 17.65 31.39 -0.95
N GLU A 324 16.84 30.68 -1.68
CA GLU A 324 15.49 31.13 -2.01
C GLU A 324 14.60 31.15 -0.76
N ASN A 325 13.52 31.93 -0.82
CA ASN A 325 12.62 32.13 0.30
C ASN A 325 11.19 31.71 -0.06
N GLY A 326 10.89 30.48 0.14
CA GLY A 326 9.61 29.81 -0.04
C GLY A 326 9.44 28.71 0.97
N TYR A 327 8.75 27.66 0.61
CA TYR A 327 8.60 26.45 1.44
C TYR A 327 9.12 25.20 0.74
N LEU A 328 9.42 24.20 1.56
CA LEU A 328 9.96 22.92 1.09
C LEU A 328 8.88 22.12 0.37
N GLY A 329 9.08 21.84 -0.92
CA GLY A 329 8.33 20.92 -1.73
C GLY A 329 9.14 19.66 -2.05
N LEU A 330 8.55 18.49 -1.91
CA LEU A 330 9.21 17.21 -2.11
C LEU A 330 8.43 16.36 -3.09
N VAL A 331 9.14 15.72 -4.03
CA VAL A 331 8.56 14.75 -4.95
C VAL A 331 9.33 13.43 -4.83
N GLY A 332 8.62 12.38 -4.50
CA GLY A 332 9.16 11.03 -4.50
C GLY A 332 8.33 10.09 -5.35
N TYR A 333 8.69 8.82 -5.32
CA TYR A 333 7.98 7.74 -6.00
C TYR A 333 7.61 6.67 -4.96
N ASP A 334 6.38 6.20 -5.00
CA ASP A 334 5.92 5.07 -4.21
C ASP A 334 5.74 3.85 -5.13
N ALA A 335 6.53 2.81 -4.91
CA ALA A 335 6.50 1.61 -5.73
C ALA A 335 5.15 0.86 -5.59
N THR A 336 4.49 0.94 -4.43
CA THR A 336 3.17 0.35 -4.20
C THR A 336 2.08 1.06 -5.02
N LEU A 337 2.12 2.40 -5.06
CA LEU A 337 1.20 3.19 -5.89
C LEU A 337 1.56 3.15 -7.38
N GLY A 338 2.85 2.94 -7.71
CA GLY A 338 3.37 3.11 -9.06
C GLY A 338 3.33 4.55 -9.55
N ASP A 339 3.31 5.54 -8.64
CA ASP A 339 3.12 6.96 -8.98
C ASP A 339 3.93 7.90 -8.10
N LEU A 340 3.95 9.19 -8.52
CA LEU A 340 4.59 10.27 -7.79
C LEU A 340 3.81 10.63 -6.52
N VAL A 341 4.55 10.88 -5.45
CA VAL A 341 4.04 11.41 -4.19
C VAL A 341 4.57 12.81 -3.97
N PHE A 342 3.66 13.77 -3.76
CA PHE A 342 3.98 15.15 -3.46
C PHE A 342 3.79 15.44 -1.97
N ALA A 343 4.75 16.11 -1.37
CA ALA A 343 4.68 16.45 0.05
C ALA A 343 5.26 17.84 0.34
N SER A 344 4.76 18.44 1.40
CA SER A 344 5.45 19.49 2.11
C SER A 344 6.41 18.87 3.14
N LYS A 345 6.98 19.65 4.04
CA LYS A 345 7.97 19.19 5.02
C LYS A 345 7.54 17.97 5.85
N THR A 346 6.25 17.80 6.18
CA THR A 346 5.76 16.77 7.12
C THR A 346 4.47 16.08 6.70
N THR A 347 3.88 16.43 5.57
CA THR A 347 2.59 15.86 5.15
C THR A 347 2.38 15.93 3.65
N THR A 348 1.59 15.00 3.13
CA THR A 348 1.09 14.96 1.76
C THR A 348 -0.31 15.59 1.62
N GLU A 349 -0.94 16.00 2.74
CA GLU A 349 -2.35 16.40 2.81
C GLU A 349 -2.55 17.87 3.21
N SER A 350 -1.53 18.72 3.18
CA SER A 350 -1.68 20.14 3.43
C SER A 350 -1.97 20.92 2.16
N GLU A 351 -2.56 22.12 2.31
CA GLU A 351 -2.71 23.07 1.19
C GLU A 351 -1.38 23.32 0.49
N PHE A 352 -0.27 23.43 1.24
CA PHE A 352 1.09 23.56 0.68
C PHE A 352 1.48 22.40 -0.22
N ALA A 353 1.12 21.15 0.11
CA ALA A 353 1.39 20.00 -0.72
C ALA A 353 0.51 20.00 -1.98
N GLU A 354 -0.75 20.42 -1.86
CA GLU A 354 -1.67 20.55 -2.99
C GLU A 354 -1.28 21.68 -3.94
N TRP A 355 -0.93 22.86 -3.44
CA TRP A 355 -0.42 23.98 -4.24
C TRP A 355 0.86 23.59 -5.00
N PHE A 356 1.79 22.94 -4.31
CA PHE A 356 3.01 22.44 -4.94
C PHE A 356 2.69 21.43 -6.06
N ARG A 357 1.84 20.44 -5.78
CA ARG A 357 1.41 19.45 -6.78
C ARG A 357 0.79 20.13 -7.99
N HIS A 358 -0.11 21.09 -7.76
CA HIS A 358 -0.77 21.83 -8.84
C HIS A 358 0.23 22.59 -9.70
N LEU A 359 1.10 23.38 -9.09
CA LEU A 359 2.13 24.15 -9.78
C LEU A 359 3.11 23.22 -10.54
N PHE A 360 3.49 22.08 -9.94
CA PHE A 360 4.37 21.12 -10.57
C PHE A 360 3.73 20.51 -11.83
N LEU A 361 2.49 20.08 -11.75
CA LEU A 361 1.77 19.50 -12.87
C LEU A 361 1.48 20.54 -13.95
N GLN A 362 1.20 21.77 -13.58
CA GLN A 362 1.07 22.88 -14.56
C GLN A 362 2.38 23.13 -15.31
N SER A 363 3.50 23.12 -14.59
CA SER A 363 4.83 23.43 -15.17
C SER A 363 5.44 22.25 -15.93
N TYR A 364 5.26 21.04 -15.45
CA TYR A 364 5.96 19.83 -15.91
C TYR A 364 5.05 18.68 -16.31
N GLY A 365 3.74 18.85 -16.36
CA GLY A 365 2.77 17.77 -16.62
C GLY A 365 3.01 16.99 -17.90
N LYS A 366 3.54 17.64 -18.95
CA LYS A 366 3.94 16.97 -20.21
C LYS A 366 5.11 15.99 -20.05
N HIS A 367 5.87 16.09 -18.96
CA HIS A 367 7.05 15.29 -18.68
C HIS A 367 6.86 14.40 -17.45
N VAL A 368 5.67 14.34 -16.86
CA VAL A 368 5.41 13.65 -15.60
C VAL A 368 5.76 12.16 -15.68
N ASP A 369 5.50 11.50 -16.80
CA ASP A 369 5.83 10.09 -17.00
C ASP A 369 7.34 9.83 -17.02
N VAL A 370 8.09 10.72 -17.67
CA VAL A 370 9.56 10.66 -17.70
C VAL A 370 10.14 10.90 -16.30
N ILE A 371 9.59 11.87 -15.59
CA ILE A 371 10.02 12.15 -14.20
C ILE A 371 9.71 10.96 -13.31
N ARG A 372 8.51 10.39 -13.41
CA ARG A 372 8.11 9.20 -12.67
C ARG A 372 9.06 8.03 -12.88
N GLN A 373 9.35 7.72 -14.14
CA GLN A 373 10.27 6.67 -14.54
C GLN A 373 11.68 6.95 -13.98
N TYR A 374 12.18 8.18 -14.13
CA TYR A 374 13.49 8.55 -13.63
C TYR A 374 13.62 8.38 -12.11
N LEU A 375 12.63 8.84 -11.33
CA LEU A 375 12.65 8.69 -9.86
C LEU A 375 12.58 7.23 -9.43
N ALA A 376 11.82 6.40 -10.15
CA ALA A 376 11.74 4.96 -9.90
C ALA A 376 13.07 4.26 -10.18
N GLU A 377 13.63 4.45 -11.37
CA GLU A 377 14.85 3.75 -11.85
C GLU A 377 16.10 4.15 -11.07
N HIS A 378 16.23 5.44 -10.72
CA HIS A 378 17.43 5.95 -10.04
C HIS A 378 17.30 5.98 -8.52
N ASN A 379 16.16 5.58 -7.98
CA ASN A 379 15.88 5.57 -6.53
C ASN A 379 16.17 6.92 -5.86
N VAL A 380 15.63 8.02 -6.43
CA VAL A 380 15.86 9.40 -5.98
C VAL A 380 14.58 10.16 -5.72
N CYS A 381 14.71 11.28 -5.01
CA CYS A 381 13.64 12.28 -4.78
C CYS A 381 14.08 13.65 -5.30
N LEU A 382 13.11 14.48 -5.69
CA LEU A 382 13.35 15.90 -5.95
C LEU A 382 13.10 16.69 -4.67
N VAL A 383 14.03 17.57 -4.35
CA VAL A 383 13.91 18.52 -3.25
C VAL A 383 13.84 19.92 -3.84
N CYS A 384 12.73 20.61 -3.59
CA CYS A 384 12.41 21.89 -4.21
C CYS A 384 12.13 22.96 -3.16
N GLU A 385 12.43 24.21 -3.50
CA GLU A 385 11.83 25.38 -2.87
C GLU A 385 10.66 25.84 -3.73
N VAL A 386 9.49 25.94 -3.14
CA VAL A 386 8.25 26.36 -3.80
C VAL A 386 7.96 27.79 -3.41
N ILE A 387 7.81 28.65 -4.41
CA ILE A 387 7.59 30.08 -4.26
C ILE A 387 6.24 30.40 -4.86
N LEU A 388 5.30 30.80 -4.00
CA LEU A 388 3.93 31.16 -4.33
C LEU A 388 3.60 32.50 -3.66
N PRO A 389 3.98 33.64 -4.27
CA PRO A 389 3.87 34.95 -3.65
C PRO A 389 2.43 35.33 -3.26
N THR A 390 1.42 34.79 -3.91
CA THR A 390 0.01 35.06 -3.60
C THR A 390 -0.49 34.22 -2.42
N GLU A 391 -0.21 32.92 -2.42
CA GLU A 391 -0.71 31.96 -1.42
C GLU A 391 0.16 31.95 -0.15
N ASP A 392 1.47 32.11 -0.30
CA ASP A 392 2.46 32.07 0.79
C ASP A 392 3.42 33.28 0.71
N PRO A 393 2.95 34.50 1.01
CA PRO A 393 3.76 35.71 0.92
C PRO A 393 4.89 35.72 1.94
N HIS A 394 6.10 36.01 1.48
CA HIS A 394 7.31 36.12 2.28
C HIS A 394 7.87 37.54 2.30
N ILE A 395 8.83 37.79 3.20
CA ILE A 395 9.52 39.12 3.31
C ILE A 395 10.24 39.45 2.00
N ILE A 396 10.78 38.46 1.29
CA ILE A 396 11.37 38.66 -0.02
C ILE A 396 10.23 38.57 -1.03
N GLU A 397 9.97 39.66 -1.74
CA GLU A 397 8.93 39.74 -2.75
C GLU A 397 9.39 39.08 -4.03
N TYR A 398 8.57 38.17 -4.55
CA TYR A 398 8.73 37.52 -5.86
C TYR A 398 7.58 37.95 -6.76
N VAL A 399 7.87 38.02 -8.07
CA VAL A 399 6.91 38.52 -9.06
C VAL A 399 6.00 37.40 -9.61
N GLN A 400 6.44 36.14 -9.52
CA GLN A 400 5.73 35.00 -10.12
C GLN A 400 5.96 33.71 -9.35
N ASP A 401 5.00 32.81 -9.49
CA ASP A 401 5.11 31.46 -8.98
C ASP A 401 6.25 30.71 -9.66
N ARG A 402 7.01 29.97 -8.86
CA ARG A 402 8.08 29.14 -9.41
C ARG A 402 8.47 27.99 -8.49
N ILE A 403 9.02 26.96 -9.10
CA ILE A 403 9.65 25.82 -8.41
C ILE A 403 11.15 25.91 -8.70
N VAL A 404 11.94 25.95 -7.63
CA VAL A 404 13.40 25.88 -7.73
C VAL A 404 13.85 24.50 -7.28
N LEU A 405 14.40 23.70 -8.22
CA LEU A 405 15.03 22.44 -7.86
C LEU A 405 16.30 22.72 -7.07
N LEU A 406 16.31 22.32 -5.82
CA LEU A 406 17.46 22.49 -4.94
C LEU A 406 18.43 21.32 -5.08
N ASP A 407 17.90 20.08 -5.15
CA ASP A 407 18.73 18.89 -5.25
C ASP A 407 17.92 17.66 -5.69
N ILE A 408 18.66 16.62 -6.09
CA ILE A 408 18.15 15.26 -6.33
C ILE A 408 18.83 14.35 -5.29
N VAL A 409 18.02 13.82 -4.36
CA VAL A 409 18.52 13.10 -3.19
C VAL A 409 18.19 11.62 -3.29
N TYR A 410 19.16 10.74 -3.02
CA TYR A 410 18.93 9.30 -3.00
C TYR A 410 17.99 8.88 -1.87
N ARG A 411 17.05 7.98 -2.18
CA ARG A 411 16.10 7.39 -1.22
C ARG A 411 16.75 6.27 -0.41
N GLN A 412 17.70 6.60 0.43
CA GLN A 412 18.45 5.65 1.24
C GLN A 412 18.54 6.10 2.70
N ALA A 413 18.72 5.13 3.61
CA ALA A 413 18.76 5.40 5.05
C ALA A 413 20.01 6.18 5.48
N LYS A 414 21.11 6.06 4.75
CA LYS A 414 22.35 6.80 5.01
C LYS A 414 22.51 7.90 3.96
N PHE A 415 23.01 9.05 4.38
CA PHE A 415 23.58 10.03 3.46
C PHE A 415 24.91 9.50 2.93
N ALA A 416 25.07 9.60 1.61
CA ALA A 416 26.34 9.24 0.97
C ALA A 416 27.37 10.34 1.20
#